data_e04d8719ea0dedb7e19d1df3b104d2d9
#
_entry.id   e04d8719ea0dedb7e19d1df3b104d2d9
#
_cell.length_a   1.000
_cell.length_b   1.000
_cell.length_c   1.000
_cell.angle_alpha   90.00
_cell.angle_beta   90.00
_cell.angle_gamma   90.00
#
_symmetry.space_group_name_H-M   'P 1'
#
loop_
_entity.id
_entity.type
_entity.pdbx_description
1 polymer ?
#
loop_
_entity_poly.entity_id
_entity_poly.type
_entity_poly.pdbx_seq_one_letter_code
_entity_poly.pdbx_strand_id
1 'polypeptide(L)'
;MNLKKLILLFVILFSANAVLAKESNNQFNFFTGNFDFSDDKQAAVLVGLQHQNESLKRDTLIGNISPITGGFITVNSAVYIYTGFEWNVDMGALTFTPSFAPGLYHEGDGKDLGHVLEFKSEVQFSYDLSKNSKIGVSYNHVSNASLGDKNPGANSYMFNFFKTF
;
A
#
# COMPACT_ATOMS: atom_id res chain seq x y z
N MET A 1 16.90 -12.20 -8.74
CA MET A 1 17.68 -11.03 -8.21
C MET A 1 17.86 -11.25 -6.72
N ASN A 2 19.06 -11.10 -6.15
CA ASN A 2 19.30 -11.40 -4.74
C ASN A 2 18.54 -10.38 -3.86
N LEU A 3 17.83 -10.84 -2.81
CA LEU A 3 17.05 -10.03 -1.85
C LEU A 3 17.80 -8.78 -1.36
N LYS A 4 19.13 -8.91 -1.10
CA LYS A 4 19.99 -7.77 -0.71
C LYS A 4 20.06 -6.67 -1.78
N LYS A 5 20.04 -7.03 -3.08
CA LYS A 5 20.03 -6.06 -4.18
C LYS A 5 18.66 -5.41 -4.35
N LEU A 6 17.58 -6.13 -4.05
CA LEU A 6 16.22 -5.61 -4.08
C LEU A 6 16.00 -4.59 -2.96
N ILE A 7 16.46 -4.91 -1.73
CA ILE A 7 16.41 -4.00 -0.58
C ILE A 7 17.26 -2.75 -0.85
N LEU A 8 18.44 -2.89 -1.44
CA LEU A 8 19.31 -1.76 -1.77
C LEU A 8 18.66 -0.84 -2.83
N LEU A 9 18.01 -1.43 -3.84
CA LEU A 9 17.28 -0.67 -4.87
C LEU A 9 16.09 0.10 -4.26
N PHE A 10 15.38 -0.52 -3.32
CA PHE A 10 14.29 0.11 -2.58
C PHE A 10 14.77 1.31 -1.74
N VAL A 11 15.89 1.15 -1.02
CA VAL A 11 16.52 2.23 -0.24
C VAL A 11 17.00 3.37 -1.13
N ILE A 12 17.55 3.09 -2.31
CA ILE A 12 18.03 4.12 -3.26
C ILE A 12 16.85 4.88 -3.87
N LEU A 13 15.75 4.22 -4.23
CA LEU A 13 14.55 4.87 -4.75
C LEU A 13 13.87 5.76 -3.71
N PHE A 14 13.93 5.37 -2.43
CA PHE A 14 13.39 6.15 -1.32
C PHE A 14 14.26 7.37 -0.97
N SER A 15 15.58 7.22 -1.03
CA SER A 15 16.52 8.30 -0.69
C SER A 15 16.59 9.40 -1.76
N ALA A 16 16.32 9.08 -3.03
CA ALA A 16 16.34 10.07 -4.12
C ALA A 16 15.23 11.12 -4.01
N ASN A 17 14.13 10.85 -3.33
CA ASN A 17 13.04 11.80 -3.12
C ASN A 17 13.19 12.67 -1.86
N ALA A 18 14.10 12.33 -0.97
CA ALA A 18 14.31 13.08 0.28
C ALA A 18 15.10 14.41 0.09
N VAL A 19 15.73 14.62 -1.07
CA VAL A 19 16.67 15.74 -1.29
C VAL A 19 16.01 17.01 -1.82
N LEU A 20 14.73 17.00 -2.20
CA LEU A 20 14.02 18.16 -2.75
C LEU A 20 12.80 18.63 -1.92
N ALA A 21 12.77 18.37 -0.64
CA ALA A 21 11.67 18.77 0.23
C ALA A 21 11.73 20.27 0.57
N LYS A 22 11.17 21.09 -0.29
CA LYS A 22 10.48 22.33 0.11
C LYS A 22 9.24 21.87 0.88
N GLU A 23 8.97 22.43 2.08
CA GLU A 23 7.86 22.10 2.99
C GLU A 23 6.70 21.31 2.31
N SER A 24 6.85 20.04 2.13
CA SER A 24 5.82 19.18 1.59
C SER A 24 5.30 18.32 2.73
N ASN A 25 4.06 18.49 3.11
CA ASN A 25 3.36 17.65 4.06
C ASN A 25 3.27 16.23 3.48
N ASN A 26 4.35 15.46 3.60
CA ASN A 26 4.35 14.06 3.18
C ASN A 26 3.66 13.21 4.24
N GLN A 27 2.71 12.39 3.83
CA GLN A 27 2.09 11.43 4.72
C GLN A 27 2.69 10.05 4.49
N PHE A 28 3.02 9.37 5.60
CA PHE A 28 3.43 7.99 5.62
C PHE A 28 2.39 7.16 6.36
N ASN A 29 2.01 6.04 5.76
CA ASN A 29 1.16 5.02 6.35
C ASN A 29 2.00 3.79 6.69
N PHE A 30 2.12 3.48 7.97
CA PHE A 30 2.69 2.23 8.48
C PHE A 30 1.53 1.26 8.70
N PHE A 31 1.58 0.08 8.12
CA PHE A 31 0.49 -0.86 8.25
C PHE A 31 0.96 -2.28 8.54
N THR A 32 0.10 -3.02 9.22
CA THR A 32 0.27 -4.45 9.50
C THR A 32 -1.07 -5.15 9.43
N GLY A 33 -1.07 -6.42 9.10
CA GLY A 33 -2.32 -7.17 8.98
C GLY A 33 -2.09 -8.62 8.58
N ASN A 34 -3.12 -9.20 7.98
CA ASN A 34 -3.10 -10.58 7.52
C ASN A 34 -3.29 -10.62 6.01
N PHE A 35 -2.26 -11.04 5.30
CA PHE A 35 -2.27 -11.30 3.87
C PHE A 35 -3.03 -12.58 3.61
N ASP A 36 -3.94 -12.56 2.65
CA ASP A 36 -4.74 -13.69 2.19
C ASP A 36 -5.48 -14.45 3.31
N PHE A 37 -6.15 -13.70 4.17
CA PHE A 37 -6.89 -14.26 5.31
C PHE A 37 -8.02 -15.24 4.92
N SER A 38 -8.40 -15.25 3.65
CA SER A 38 -9.43 -16.16 3.10
C SER A 38 -8.90 -17.56 2.77
N ASP A 39 -7.58 -17.77 2.80
CA ASP A 39 -6.93 -19.07 2.58
C ASP A 39 -6.08 -19.46 3.79
N ASP A 40 -6.60 -20.28 4.69
CA ASP A 40 -5.94 -20.69 5.94
C ASP A 40 -4.54 -21.29 5.74
N LYS A 41 -4.23 -21.83 4.56
CA LYS A 41 -2.93 -22.42 4.26
C LYS A 41 -1.90 -21.40 3.77
N GLN A 42 -2.36 -20.25 3.29
CA GLN A 42 -1.53 -19.20 2.70
C GLN A 42 -1.58 -17.89 3.49
N ALA A 43 -2.47 -17.82 4.48
CA ALA A 43 -2.56 -16.66 5.36
C ALA A 43 -1.24 -16.37 6.06
N ALA A 44 -0.79 -15.10 6.00
CA ALA A 44 0.49 -14.69 6.56
C ALA A 44 0.42 -13.27 7.14
N VAL A 45 1.08 -13.04 8.26
CA VAL A 45 1.23 -11.67 8.78
C VAL A 45 2.05 -10.85 7.77
N LEU A 46 1.58 -9.64 7.50
CA LEU A 46 2.27 -8.65 6.68
C LEU A 46 2.63 -7.40 7.50
N VAL A 47 3.71 -6.74 7.07
CA VAL A 47 4.05 -5.37 7.49
C VAL A 47 4.39 -4.56 6.25
N GLY A 48 4.02 -3.28 6.24
CA GLY A 48 4.25 -2.44 5.08
C GLY A 48 4.33 -0.96 5.40
N LEU A 49 4.68 -0.22 4.34
CA LEU A 49 4.83 1.21 4.35
C LEU A 49 4.29 1.78 3.04
N GLN A 50 3.54 2.87 3.11
CA GLN A 50 3.10 3.65 1.96
C GLN A 50 3.42 5.12 2.18
N HIS A 51 3.90 5.76 1.15
CA HIS A 51 4.10 7.20 1.07
C HIS A 51 3.01 7.79 0.17
N GLN A 52 2.36 8.84 0.65
CA GLN A 52 1.45 9.69 -0.10
C GLN A 52 2.14 11.00 -0.42
N ASN A 53 2.17 11.38 -1.68
CA ASN A 53 2.79 12.63 -2.12
C ASN A 53 1.76 13.76 -2.15
N GLU A 54 1.66 14.50 -1.05
CA GLU A 54 0.74 15.63 -0.89
C GLU A 54 1.02 16.79 -1.86
N SER A 55 2.24 16.94 -2.37
CA SER A 55 2.59 18.01 -3.32
C SER A 55 1.94 17.83 -4.69
N LEU A 56 1.56 16.58 -5.01
CA LEU A 56 0.87 16.21 -6.25
C LEU A 56 -0.63 15.99 -6.08
N LYS A 57 -1.14 16.25 -4.89
CA LYS A 57 -2.58 16.19 -4.58
C LYS A 57 -3.39 17.07 -5.52
N ARG A 58 -4.56 16.58 -5.92
CA ARG A 58 -5.54 17.30 -6.75
C ARG A 58 -6.91 17.23 -6.12
N ASP A 59 -7.51 18.40 -5.90
CA ASP A 59 -8.87 18.48 -5.39
C ASP A 59 -9.90 18.10 -6.47
N THR A 60 -10.96 17.44 -6.05
CA THR A 60 -12.11 17.04 -6.86
C THR A 60 -13.39 17.55 -6.21
N LEU A 61 -14.54 17.31 -6.84
CA LEU A 61 -15.83 17.75 -6.29
C LEU A 61 -16.18 17.10 -4.94
N ILE A 62 -15.67 15.89 -4.66
CA ILE A 62 -16.02 15.09 -3.47
C ILE A 62 -14.77 14.54 -2.76
N GLY A 63 -13.73 15.34 -2.62
CA GLY A 63 -12.49 14.93 -1.98
C GLY A 63 -11.27 15.24 -2.82
N ASN A 64 -10.17 14.53 -2.57
CA ASN A 64 -8.92 14.76 -3.29
C ASN A 64 -8.24 13.46 -3.72
N ILE A 65 -7.52 13.51 -4.84
CA ILE A 65 -6.72 12.40 -5.37
C ILE A 65 -5.25 12.69 -5.12
N SER A 66 -4.53 11.69 -4.59
CA SER A 66 -3.10 11.77 -4.33
C SER A 66 -2.37 10.54 -4.88
N PRO A 67 -1.19 10.72 -5.49
CA PRO A 67 -0.35 9.58 -5.86
C PRO A 67 0.24 8.92 -4.61
N ILE A 68 0.33 7.60 -4.67
CA ILE A 68 0.90 6.76 -3.61
C ILE A 68 1.99 5.88 -4.17
N THR A 69 2.97 5.55 -3.33
CA THR A 69 3.99 4.53 -3.57
C THR A 69 4.23 3.78 -2.29
N GLY A 70 4.26 2.46 -2.34
CA GLY A 70 4.42 1.66 -1.13
C GLY A 70 4.81 0.23 -1.41
N GLY A 71 4.80 -0.54 -0.34
CA GLY A 71 5.05 -1.97 -0.41
C GLY A 71 4.83 -2.65 0.93
N PHE A 72 4.77 -3.97 0.89
CA PHE A 72 4.72 -4.82 2.06
C PHE A 72 5.58 -6.08 1.89
N ILE A 73 5.90 -6.67 3.00
CA ILE A 73 6.53 -7.99 3.10
C ILE A 73 5.72 -8.85 4.06
N THR A 74 5.60 -10.14 3.77
CA THR A 74 4.98 -11.12 4.66
C THR A 74 6.03 -11.92 5.42
N VAL A 75 5.62 -12.59 6.50
CA VAL A 75 6.49 -13.53 7.24
C VAL A 75 6.96 -14.71 6.37
N ASN A 76 6.26 -15.03 5.28
CA ASN A 76 6.63 -16.04 4.28
C ASN A 76 7.46 -15.44 3.14
N SER A 77 8.08 -14.27 3.34
CA SER A 77 8.96 -13.59 2.37
C SER A 77 8.29 -13.18 1.06
N ALA A 78 6.95 -13.19 0.97
CA ALA A 78 6.27 -12.57 -0.16
C ALA A 78 6.44 -11.04 -0.09
N VAL A 79 6.72 -10.41 -1.23
CA VAL A 79 6.96 -8.97 -1.34
C VAL A 79 6.09 -8.37 -2.43
N TYR A 80 5.45 -7.25 -2.14
CA TYR A 80 4.72 -6.45 -3.12
C TYR A 80 5.19 -5.01 -3.07
N ILE A 81 5.55 -4.44 -4.21
CA ILE A 81 5.95 -3.04 -4.36
C ILE A 81 5.03 -2.41 -5.40
N TYR A 82 4.41 -1.29 -5.08
CA TYR A 82 3.39 -0.69 -5.92
C TYR A 82 3.48 0.83 -5.99
N THR A 83 2.89 1.37 -7.04
CA THR A 83 2.58 2.79 -7.18
C THR A 83 1.18 2.93 -7.76
N GLY A 84 0.48 4.01 -7.40
CA GLY A 84 -0.89 4.21 -7.85
C GLY A 84 -1.46 5.52 -7.32
N PHE A 85 -2.75 5.52 -7.03
CA PHE A 85 -3.45 6.67 -6.48
C PHE A 85 -4.48 6.24 -5.45
N GLU A 86 -4.78 7.14 -4.54
CA GLU A 86 -5.87 7.04 -3.58
C GLU A 86 -6.75 8.27 -3.69
N TRP A 87 -8.01 8.10 -3.33
CA TRP A 87 -9.00 9.16 -3.32
C TRP A 87 -9.52 9.35 -1.90
N ASN A 88 -9.16 10.48 -1.27
CA ASN A 88 -9.56 10.80 0.10
C ASN A 88 -10.88 11.56 0.11
N VAL A 89 -11.90 10.97 0.72
CA VAL A 89 -13.23 11.56 0.92
C VAL A 89 -13.43 11.82 2.40
N ASP A 90 -13.39 13.09 2.79
CA ASP A 90 -13.54 13.51 4.18
C ASP A 90 -15.01 13.46 4.63
N MET A 91 -15.25 12.81 5.75
CA MET A 91 -16.58 12.67 6.38
C MET A 91 -16.54 13.16 7.84
N GLY A 92 -15.99 14.34 8.05
CA GLY A 92 -15.74 14.90 9.39
C GLY A 92 -14.48 14.34 10.04
N ALA A 93 -14.59 13.63 11.16
CA ALA A 93 -13.46 13.01 11.84
C ALA A 93 -13.00 11.69 11.17
N LEU A 94 -13.79 11.17 10.22
CA LEU A 94 -13.48 9.97 9.44
C LEU A 94 -13.12 10.36 8.02
N THR A 95 -12.18 9.63 7.43
CA THR A 95 -11.86 9.71 6.00
C THR A 95 -12.07 8.33 5.37
N PHE A 96 -12.82 8.27 4.27
CA PHE A 96 -12.96 7.09 3.41
C PHE A 96 -11.99 7.21 2.25
N THR A 97 -11.18 6.18 2.02
CA THR A 97 -10.10 6.23 1.03
C THR A 97 -10.08 4.97 0.16
N PRO A 98 -10.77 4.95 -0.98
CA PRO A 98 -10.52 3.95 -2.02
C PRO A 98 -9.19 4.21 -2.71
N SER A 99 -8.47 3.15 -3.08
CA SER A 99 -7.23 3.24 -3.85
C SER A 99 -7.08 2.12 -4.87
N PHE A 100 -6.27 2.41 -5.89
CA PHE A 100 -5.86 1.45 -6.90
C PHE A 100 -4.37 1.61 -7.21
N ALA A 101 -3.63 0.49 -7.19
CA ALA A 101 -2.20 0.51 -7.39
C ALA A 101 -1.70 -0.76 -8.11
N PRO A 102 -1.24 -0.67 -9.36
CA PRO A 102 -0.42 -1.69 -9.98
C PRO A 102 0.92 -1.84 -9.28
N GLY A 103 1.47 -3.05 -9.27
CA GLY A 103 2.74 -3.31 -8.62
C GLY A 103 3.39 -4.62 -9.03
N LEU A 104 4.58 -4.84 -8.51
CA LEU A 104 5.37 -6.05 -8.74
C LEU A 104 5.31 -6.93 -7.49
N TYR A 105 4.88 -8.16 -7.68
CA TYR A 105 4.76 -9.17 -6.64
C TYR A 105 5.80 -10.26 -6.81
N HIS A 106 6.38 -10.69 -5.71
CA HIS A 106 7.23 -11.87 -5.60
C HIS A 106 6.71 -12.73 -4.46
N GLU A 107 6.42 -13.99 -4.73
CA GLU A 107 5.73 -14.90 -3.81
C GLU A 107 6.57 -15.34 -2.60
N GLY A 108 7.93 -15.35 -2.73
CA GLY A 108 8.79 -15.94 -1.70
C GLY A 108 8.42 -17.39 -1.41
N ASP A 109 8.16 -17.69 -0.13
CA ASP A 109 7.64 -18.98 0.35
C ASP A 109 6.09 -18.91 0.58
N GLY A 110 5.46 -17.84 0.12
CA GLY A 110 4.03 -17.58 0.27
C GLY A 110 3.20 -17.97 -0.96
N LYS A 111 2.04 -17.33 -1.11
CA LYS A 111 1.08 -17.62 -2.18
C LYS A 111 1.58 -17.16 -3.54
N ASP A 112 1.60 -18.08 -4.50
CA ASP A 112 1.80 -17.75 -5.93
C ASP A 112 0.50 -17.19 -6.52
N LEU A 113 0.52 -15.89 -6.89
CA LEU A 113 -0.61 -15.19 -7.48
C LEU A 113 -0.71 -15.36 -9.02
N GLY A 114 0.28 -16.03 -9.63
CA GLY A 114 0.24 -16.42 -11.03
C GLY A 114 0.89 -15.44 -12.00
N HIS A 115 1.25 -14.24 -11.57
CA HIS A 115 1.95 -13.26 -12.41
C HIS A 115 2.77 -12.29 -11.56
N VAL A 116 3.86 -11.75 -12.14
CA VAL A 116 4.69 -10.76 -11.45
C VAL A 116 4.02 -9.38 -11.34
N LEU A 117 3.20 -9.01 -12.33
CA LEU A 117 2.41 -7.79 -12.30
C LEU A 117 1.05 -8.08 -11.67
N GLU A 118 0.79 -7.42 -10.55
CA GLU A 118 -0.45 -7.54 -9.80
C GLU A 118 -1.08 -6.16 -9.60
N PHE A 119 -2.38 -6.13 -9.37
CA PHE A 119 -3.16 -4.91 -9.13
C PHE A 119 -3.79 -4.97 -7.75
N LYS A 120 -3.50 -3.97 -6.92
CA LYS A 120 -4.12 -3.79 -5.61
C LYS A 120 -5.30 -2.85 -5.74
N SER A 121 -6.48 -3.31 -5.33
CA SER A 121 -7.67 -2.49 -5.06
C SER A 121 -7.90 -2.47 -3.56
N GLU A 122 -8.04 -1.30 -2.95
CA GLU A 122 -8.18 -1.17 -1.50
C GLU A 122 -9.27 -0.18 -1.14
N VAL A 123 -9.95 -0.46 -0.04
CA VAL A 123 -10.82 0.48 0.67
C VAL A 123 -10.33 0.64 2.10
N GLN A 124 -10.26 1.88 2.57
CA GLN A 124 -9.74 2.23 3.88
C GLN A 124 -10.66 3.22 4.58
N PHE A 125 -10.78 3.06 5.90
CA PHE A 125 -11.37 4.05 6.80
C PHE A 125 -10.33 4.48 7.81
N SER A 126 -10.14 5.78 7.98
CA SER A 126 -9.24 6.33 8.98
C SER A 126 -9.91 7.38 9.85
N TYR A 127 -9.41 7.52 11.07
CA TYR A 127 -9.88 8.46 12.09
C TYR A 127 -8.74 9.35 12.55
N ASP A 128 -9.01 10.65 12.65
CA ASP A 128 -8.03 11.65 13.08
C ASP A 128 -7.76 11.55 14.59
N LEU A 129 -6.53 11.17 14.97
CA LEU A 129 -6.08 11.22 16.37
C LEU A 129 -5.54 12.61 16.75
N SER A 130 -4.93 13.28 15.79
CA SER A 130 -4.37 14.62 15.94
C SER A 130 -4.24 15.28 14.57
N LYS A 131 -3.77 16.53 14.53
CA LYS A 131 -3.50 17.26 13.28
C LYS A 131 -2.56 16.51 12.31
N ASN A 132 -1.67 15.69 12.86
CA ASN A 132 -0.60 15.05 12.08
C ASN A 132 -0.61 13.52 12.19
N SER A 133 -1.65 12.91 12.75
CA SER A 133 -1.70 11.45 12.94
C SER A 133 -3.12 10.93 12.82
N LYS A 134 -3.27 9.82 12.11
CA LYS A 134 -4.54 9.06 11.98
C LYS A 134 -4.30 7.59 12.28
N ILE A 135 -5.35 6.90 12.66
CA ILE A 135 -5.40 5.43 12.68
C ILE A 135 -6.49 4.96 11.73
N GLY A 136 -6.37 3.77 11.23
CA GLY A 136 -7.37 3.24 10.30
C GLY A 136 -7.36 1.73 10.18
N VAL A 137 -8.35 1.26 9.45
CA VAL A 137 -8.47 -0.12 9.01
C VAL A 137 -8.65 -0.14 7.51
N SER A 138 -8.09 -1.13 6.83
CA SER A 138 -8.30 -1.29 5.39
C SER A 138 -8.47 -2.75 5.01
N TYR A 139 -9.12 -2.92 3.87
CA TYR A 139 -9.26 -4.20 3.17
C TYR A 139 -8.75 -4.01 1.74
N ASN A 140 -7.92 -4.94 1.29
CA ASN A 140 -7.50 -4.96 -0.11
C ASN A 140 -7.68 -6.32 -0.76
N HIS A 141 -7.74 -6.26 -2.09
CA HIS A 141 -7.65 -7.39 -2.99
C HIS A 141 -6.48 -7.17 -3.95
N VAL A 142 -5.60 -8.16 -4.05
CA VAL A 142 -4.48 -8.17 -5.00
C VAL A 142 -4.71 -9.30 -6.00
N SER A 143 -4.66 -9.00 -7.30
CA SER A 143 -4.86 -9.98 -8.36
C SER A 143 -4.23 -9.50 -9.68
N ASN A 144 -3.92 -10.45 -10.57
CA ASN A 144 -3.29 -10.12 -11.87
C ASN A 144 -4.27 -9.80 -13.00
N ALA A 145 -5.56 -9.63 -12.71
CA ALA A 145 -6.58 -9.35 -13.72
C ALA A 145 -6.58 -10.37 -14.89
N SER A 146 -6.23 -11.63 -14.61
CA SER A 146 -6.12 -12.71 -15.60
C SER A 146 -5.02 -12.51 -16.65
N LEU A 147 -3.95 -11.79 -16.32
CA LEU A 147 -2.76 -11.67 -17.17
C LEU A 147 -1.89 -12.95 -17.16
N GLY A 148 -1.95 -13.73 -16.09
CA GLY A 148 -1.27 -15.03 -15.97
C GLY A 148 -2.17 -16.21 -16.30
N ASP A 149 -1.57 -17.41 -16.30
CA ASP A 149 -2.31 -18.68 -16.52
C ASP A 149 -3.29 -19.00 -15.39
N LYS A 150 -3.10 -18.42 -14.22
CA LYS A 150 -3.98 -18.50 -13.06
C LYS A 150 -4.11 -17.12 -12.40
N ASN A 151 -5.24 -16.90 -11.74
CA ASN A 151 -5.53 -15.67 -11.01
C ASN A 151 -6.26 -15.97 -9.69
N PRO A 152 -5.60 -16.59 -8.70
CA PRO A 152 -6.24 -16.95 -7.44
C PRO A 152 -6.58 -15.71 -6.59
N GLY A 153 -5.85 -14.61 -6.77
CA GLY A 153 -5.94 -13.41 -5.95
C GLY A 153 -5.59 -13.64 -4.48
N ALA A 154 -5.49 -12.56 -3.72
CA ALA A 154 -5.30 -12.56 -2.28
C ALA A 154 -6.10 -11.42 -1.64
N ASN A 155 -6.75 -11.71 -0.51
CA ASN A 155 -7.53 -10.75 0.26
C ASN A 155 -6.83 -10.45 1.58
N SER A 156 -6.67 -9.18 1.93
CA SER A 156 -5.98 -8.79 3.16
C SER A 156 -6.79 -7.76 3.93
N TYR A 157 -6.69 -7.80 5.25
CA TYR A 157 -7.12 -6.70 6.12
C TYR A 157 -5.92 -6.17 6.89
N MET A 158 -5.91 -4.85 7.14
CA MET A 158 -4.79 -4.18 7.78
C MET A 158 -5.25 -3.16 8.81
N PHE A 159 -4.41 -2.97 9.83
CA PHE A 159 -4.42 -1.83 10.71
C PHE A 159 -3.38 -0.82 10.21
N ASN A 160 -3.75 0.45 10.19
CA ASN A 160 -3.00 1.53 9.60
C ASN A 160 -2.70 2.61 10.64
N PHE A 161 -1.48 3.14 10.61
CA PHE A 161 -1.07 4.31 11.35
C PHE A 161 -0.44 5.32 10.39
N PHE A 162 -1.05 6.51 10.31
CA PHE A 162 -0.61 7.58 9.43
C PHE A 162 0.12 8.65 10.21
N LYS A 163 1.20 9.14 9.63
CA LYS A 163 1.97 10.26 10.13
C LYS A 163 2.29 11.25 9.02
N THR A 164 1.91 12.50 9.21
CA THR A 164 2.28 13.63 8.35
C THR A 164 3.45 14.38 8.97
N PHE A 165 4.45 14.73 8.15
CA PHE A 165 5.69 15.42 8.54
C PHE A 165 5.80 16.77 7.85
#